data_cc5026882328d55fa1ec436d3621c422
#
_entry.id   cc5026882328d55fa1ec436d3621c422
#
_cell.length_a   1.000
_cell.length_b   1.000
_cell.length_c   1.000
_cell.angle_alpha   90.00
_cell.angle_beta   90.00
_cell.angle_gamma   90.00
#
_symmetry.space_group_name_H-M   'P 1'
#
loop_
_entity.id
_entity.type
_entity.pdbx_description
1 polymer ?
#
loop_
_entity_poly.entity_id
_entity_poly.type
_entity_poly.pdbx_seq_one_letter_code
_entity_poly.pdbx_strand_id
1 'polypeptide(L)'
;MSFATRYRTQDNRVSPLAIVRDVLLLIVATVLVAKFWPLRTVPTGHRGVITVGGAIRGIEAEGFLLLLPWQRLDNFNIRAEQADINDAEGPTFDQQPVRASLTVRYSISPDKVAEVFEKYSRDGDLTSYVQTATQEVFKAVTVKYTAPELIAKRAAVSGDIAAALRAKLAQYGAQVINIDMRNFAFAPAYMAAINDKVTQEQLRQAADNKLKTVESEQKQKVAIAEAEASAKRATADGEAYAALKIATAQADALKVQNAALAQSKEVLELRRIEVELTKAQRWNGALPTAIYAGAPIPFFTPPAAK
;
A
#
# COMPACT_ATOMS: atom_id res chain seq x y z
N MET A 1 -2.09 -55.59 -70.84
CA MET A 1 -2.59 -56.90 -70.38
C MET A 1 -3.74 -56.60 -69.43
N SER A 2 -4.98 -56.95 -69.85
CA SER A 2 -6.23 -56.61 -69.19
C SER A 2 -6.40 -57.37 -67.88
N PHE A 3 -6.81 -56.75 -66.79
CA PHE A 3 -7.09 -57.32 -65.47
C PHE A 3 -8.05 -58.54 -65.53
N ALA A 4 -8.92 -58.57 -66.51
CA ALA A 4 -9.93 -59.62 -66.70
C ALA A 4 -9.37 -61.03 -67.06
N THR A 5 -8.15 -61.13 -67.60
CA THR A 5 -7.55 -62.43 -68.01
C THR A 5 -6.95 -63.22 -66.85
N ARG A 6 -6.71 -62.58 -65.67
CA ARG A 6 -5.98 -63.19 -64.50
C ARG A 6 -6.93 -64.12 -63.67
N TYR A 7 -8.25 -63.99 -63.85
CA TYR A 7 -9.27 -64.71 -63.04
C TYR A 7 -10.00 -65.79 -63.81
N ARG A 8 -9.67 -66.02 -65.12
CA ARG A 8 -10.28 -67.07 -65.93
C ARG A 8 -9.41 -68.32 -65.98
N THR A 9 -9.97 -69.45 -65.53
CA THR A 9 -9.44 -70.82 -65.77
C THR A 9 -9.77 -71.27 -67.20
N GLN A 10 -9.13 -72.32 -67.69
CA GLN A 10 -9.37 -72.89 -69.06
C GLN A 10 -10.80 -73.14 -69.36
N ASP A 11 -11.69 -73.35 -68.37
CA ASP A 11 -13.14 -73.55 -68.50
C ASP A 11 -13.99 -72.28 -68.37
N ASN A 12 -13.42 -71.10 -68.54
CA ASN A 12 -14.11 -69.81 -68.48
C ASN A 12 -14.81 -69.50 -67.12
N ARG A 13 -14.51 -70.25 -66.06
CA ARG A 13 -15.02 -70.01 -64.69
C ARG A 13 -14.05 -69.19 -63.87
N VAL A 14 -14.59 -68.29 -63.12
CA VAL A 14 -13.80 -67.42 -62.17
C VAL A 14 -13.27 -68.31 -61.05
N SER A 15 -11.95 -68.41 -60.92
CA SER A 15 -11.30 -69.19 -59.82
C SER A 15 -11.43 -68.50 -58.46
N PRO A 16 -12.26 -69.07 -57.56
CA PRO A 16 -12.47 -68.38 -56.22
C PRO A 16 -11.20 -68.32 -55.43
N LEU A 17 -10.26 -69.23 -55.60
CA LEU A 17 -8.95 -69.28 -54.95
C LEU A 17 -8.04 -68.10 -55.34
N ALA A 18 -8.05 -67.66 -56.59
CA ALA A 18 -7.28 -66.57 -57.10
C ALA A 18 -7.79 -65.22 -56.50
N ILE A 19 -9.12 -65.10 -56.43
CA ILE A 19 -9.78 -63.94 -55.82
C ILE A 19 -9.43 -63.81 -54.31
N VAL A 20 -9.55 -64.90 -53.56
CA VAL A 20 -9.24 -64.96 -52.13
C VAL A 20 -7.78 -64.64 -51.91
N ARG A 21 -6.85 -65.17 -52.72
CA ARG A 21 -5.40 -64.83 -52.62
C ARG A 21 -5.15 -63.34 -52.84
N ASP A 22 -5.74 -62.76 -53.88
CA ASP A 22 -5.46 -61.35 -54.23
C ASP A 22 -6.17 -60.40 -53.25
N VAL A 23 -7.32 -60.76 -52.71
CA VAL A 23 -7.95 -60.01 -51.57
C VAL A 23 -7.08 -60.10 -50.33
N LEU A 24 -6.47 -61.26 -50.01
CA LEU A 24 -5.57 -61.45 -48.92
C LEU A 24 -4.31 -60.59 -49.09
N LEU A 25 -3.71 -60.61 -50.33
CA LEU A 25 -2.59 -59.79 -50.67
C LEU A 25 -2.90 -58.29 -50.54
N LEU A 26 -4.10 -57.85 -50.95
CA LEU A 26 -4.52 -56.46 -50.82
C LEU A 26 -4.71 -56.05 -49.35
N ILE A 27 -5.30 -56.94 -48.52
CA ILE A 27 -5.41 -56.74 -47.08
C ILE A 27 -4.01 -56.60 -46.45
N VAL A 28 -3.09 -57.53 -46.75
CA VAL A 28 -1.72 -57.50 -46.25
C VAL A 28 -1.00 -56.24 -46.71
N ALA A 29 -1.14 -55.83 -47.96
CA ALA A 29 -0.55 -54.60 -48.49
C ALA A 29 -1.13 -53.38 -47.80
N THR A 30 -2.45 -53.32 -47.56
CA THR A 30 -3.12 -52.24 -46.85
C THR A 30 -2.66 -52.15 -45.40
N VAL A 31 -2.53 -53.27 -44.70
CA VAL A 31 -2.01 -53.36 -43.35
C VAL A 31 -0.54 -52.91 -43.29
N LEU A 32 0.27 -53.29 -44.24
CA LEU A 32 1.67 -52.87 -44.36
C LEU A 32 1.76 -51.36 -44.58
N VAL A 33 0.98 -50.81 -45.52
CA VAL A 33 0.94 -49.37 -45.77
C VAL A 33 0.46 -48.61 -44.55
N ALA A 34 -0.58 -49.07 -43.85
CA ALA A 34 -1.10 -48.44 -42.65
C ALA A 34 -0.10 -48.48 -41.47
N LYS A 35 0.64 -49.63 -41.35
CA LYS A 35 1.62 -49.82 -40.27
C LYS A 35 2.94 -49.06 -40.52
N PHE A 36 3.32 -48.91 -41.78
CA PHE A 36 4.52 -48.18 -42.21
C PHE A 36 4.21 -46.82 -42.83
N TRP A 37 3.07 -46.20 -42.43
CA TRP A 37 2.68 -44.86 -42.88
C TRP A 37 3.77 -43.85 -42.45
N PRO A 38 4.50 -43.21 -43.38
CA PRO A 38 5.71 -42.44 -43.07
C PRO A 38 5.38 -41.02 -42.55
N LEU A 39 4.16 -40.56 -42.69
CA LEU A 39 3.74 -39.23 -42.28
C LEU A 39 3.43 -39.20 -40.78
N ARG A 40 4.09 -38.36 -40.07
CA ARG A 40 3.85 -38.05 -38.68
C ARG A 40 3.69 -36.53 -38.50
N THR A 41 3.00 -36.11 -37.44
CA THR A 41 2.78 -34.70 -37.13
C THR A 41 3.33 -34.38 -35.74
N VAL A 42 4.04 -33.26 -35.63
CA VAL A 42 4.39 -32.69 -34.38
C VAL A 42 3.37 -31.59 -34.06
N PRO A 43 2.63 -31.69 -32.94
CA PRO A 43 1.64 -30.68 -32.55
C PRO A 43 2.28 -29.36 -32.25
N THR A 44 1.53 -28.27 -32.41
CA THR A 44 1.96 -26.92 -32.02
C THR A 44 2.30 -26.87 -30.53
N GLY A 45 3.42 -26.21 -30.18
CA GLY A 45 3.93 -26.13 -28.80
C GLY A 45 4.69 -27.38 -28.35
N HIS A 46 5.05 -28.27 -29.30
CA HIS A 46 5.93 -29.41 -29.07
C HIS A 46 7.11 -29.36 -30.02
N ARG A 47 8.16 -30.08 -29.65
CA ARG A 47 9.28 -30.39 -30.54
C ARG A 47 9.32 -31.89 -30.79
N GLY A 48 9.54 -32.27 -32.03
CA GLY A 48 9.68 -33.68 -32.42
C GLY A 48 11.11 -34.14 -32.19
N VAL A 49 11.34 -35.02 -31.23
CA VAL A 49 12.64 -35.66 -31.03
C VAL A 49 12.66 -36.94 -31.81
N ILE A 50 13.52 -37.03 -32.85
CA ILE A 50 13.70 -38.18 -33.66
C ILE A 50 14.82 -39.07 -33.08
N THR A 51 14.43 -40.31 -32.72
CA THR A 51 15.37 -41.30 -32.20
C THR A 51 15.52 -42.48 -33.11
N VAL A 52 16.75 -42.99 -33.23
CA VAL A 52 17.09 -44.21 -34.02
C VAL A 52 17.92 -45.11 -33.12
N GLY A 53 17.41 -46.30 -32.84
CA GLY A 53 18.11 -47.26 -31.99
C GLY A 53 18.41 -46.73 -30.56
N GLY A 54 17.61 -45.72 -30.11
CA GLY A 54 17.82 -45.06 -28.81
C GLY A 54 18.69 -43.80 -28.84
N ALA A 55 19.36 -43.50 -29.98
CA ALA A 55 20.18 -42.29 -30.12
C ALA A 55 19.35 -41.17 -30.76
N ILE A 56 19.51 -39.92 -30.24
CA ILE A 56 18.90 -38.73 -30.82
C ILE A 56 19.54 -38.42 -32.16
N ARG A 57 18.75 -38.36 -33.22
CA ARG A 57 19.19 -38.00 -34.56
C ARG A 57 18.95 -36.55 -34.91
N GLY A 58 17.90 -36.00 -34.43
CA GLY A 58 17.53 -34.60 -34.69
C GLY A 58 16.33 -34.16 -33.88
N ILE A 59 16.17 -32.83 -33.83
CA ILE A 59 14.99 -32.17 -33.23
C ILE A 59 14.32 -31.38 -34.33
N GLU A 60 13.07 -31.66 -34.54
CA GLU A 60 12.27 -31.03 -35.58
C GLU A 60 11.23 -30.07 -34.96
N ALA A 61 10.94 -29.04 -35.73
CA ALA A 61 9.87 -28.09 -35.37
C ALA A 61 8.48 -28.72 -35.52
N GLU A 62 7.48 -27.99 -35.05
CA GLU A 62 6.08 -28.34 -35.27
C GLU A 62 5.76 -28.43 -36.76
N GLY A 63 4.90 -29.39 -37.13
CA GLY A 63 4.50 -29.58 -38.51
C GLY A 63 4.44 -31.04 -38.94
N PHE A 64 4.40 -31.27 -40.26
CA PHE A 64 4.42 -32.61 -40.87
C PHE A 64 5.85 -33.06 -41.07
N LEU A 65 6.11 -34.32 -40.69
CA LEU A 65 7.37 -34.97 -40.84
C LEU A 65 7.24 -36.30 -41.59
N LEU A 66 8.24 -36.55 -42.43
CA LEU A 66 8.37 -37.84 -43.09
C LEU A 66 9.38 -38.69 -42.33
N LEU A 67 8.92 -39.72 -41.64
CA LEU A 67 9.79 -40.61 -40.88
C LEU A 67 10.01 -41.95 -41.58
N LEU A 68 11.24 -42.43 -41.44
CA LEU A 68 11.57 -43.77 -41.87
C LEU A 68 11.07 -44.83 -40.88
N PRO A 69 10.76 -46.07 -41.29
CA PRO A 69 10.13 -47.08 -40.45
C PRO A 69 10.89 -47.47 -39.17
N TRP A 70 12.19 -47.22 -39.13
CA TRP A 70 13.06 -47.48 -37.98
C TRP A 70 13.25 -46.27 -37.08
N GLN A 71 12.71 -45.10 -37.43
CA GLN A 71 12.74 -43.88 -36.63
C GLN A 71 11.54 -43.83 -35.71
N ARG A 72 11.74 -43.35 -34.50
CA ARG A 72 10.69 -43.03 -33.52
C ARG A 72 10.63 -41.53 -33.37
N LEU A 73 9.42 -41.02 -33.28
CA LEU A 73 9.13 -39.62 -32.97
C LEU A 73 8.54 -39.55 -31.57
N ASP A 74 9.20 -38.86 -30.70
CA ASP A 74 8.72 -38.52 -29.37
C ASP A 74 8.37 -37.02 -29.36
N ASN A 75 7.12 -36.72 -29.03
CA ASN A 75 6.64 -35.35 -28.97
C ASN A 75 7.01 -34.76 -27.59
N PHE A 76 7.92 -33.80 -27.59
CA PHE A 76 8.44 -33.17 -26.41
C PHE A 76 7.71 -31.84 -26.16
N ASN A 77 7.07 -31.67 -25.00
CA ASN A 77 6.32 -30.46 -24.64
C ASN A 77 7.28 -29.31 -24.31
N ILE A 78 7.09 -28.17 -24.98
CA ILE A 78 7.85 -26.93 -24.72
C ILE A 78 6.95 -25.77 -24.25
N ARG A 79 5.66 -26.05 -24.03
CA ARG A 79 4.73 -25.06 -23.52
C ARG A 79 5.05 -24.68 -22.10
N ALA A 80 4.47 -23.54 -21.68
CA ALA A 80 4.55 -23.14 -20.29
C ALA A 80 3.79 -24.13 -19.40
N GLU A 81 4.49 -24.71 -18.46
CA GLU A 81 3.95 -25.59 -17.42
C GLU A 81 3.96 -24.91 -16.06
N GLN A 82 3.22 -25.45 -15.13
CA GLN A 82 3.09 -24.91 -13.78
C GLN A 82 3.47 -26.00 -12.78
N ALA A 83 4.40 -25.65 -11.89
CA ALA A 83 4.73 -26.43 -10.72
C ALA A 83 4.20 -25.73 -9.47
N ASP A 84 3.32 -26.40 -8.75
CA ASP A 84 2.80 -25.90 -7.48
C ASP A 84 3.60 -26.53 -6.32
N ILE A 85 4.10 -25.67 -5.45
CA ILE A 85 4.81 -26.05 -4.23
C ILE A 85 3.99 -25.51 -3.05
N ASN A 86 3.24 -26.38 -2.40
CA ASN A 86 2.29 -25.97 -1.37
C ASN A 86 2.96 -25.70 -0.01
N ASP A 87 4.06 -26.37 0.29
CA ASP A 87 4.75 -26.31 1.58
C ASP A 87 6.27 -26.22 1.38
N ALA A 88 6.74 -25.12 0.79
CA ALA A 88 8.16 -24.81 0.82
C ALA A 88 8.51 -24.37 2.25
N GLU A 89 9.33 -25.17 2.94
CA GLU A 89 9.76 -24.90 4.32
C GLU A 89 11.23 -24.53 4.36
N GLY A 90 11.56 -23.51 5.15
CA GLY A 90 12.94 -23.08 5.35
C GLY A 90 13.10 -22.28 6.64
N PRO A 91 14.31 -22.23 7.21
CA PRO A 91 14.62 -21.33 8.31
C PRO A 91 14.83 -19.90 7.82
N THR A 92 14.55 -18.92 8.66
CA THR A 92 14.92 -17.54 8.49
C THR A 92 16.29 -17.26 9.11
N PHE A 93 16.82 -16.05 8.96
CA PHE A 93 18.08 -15.62 9.59
C PHE A 93 18.02 -15.75 11.13
N ASP A 94 16.89 -15.45 11.72
CA ASP A 94 16.60 -15.58 13.16
C ASP A 94 16.13 -16.98 13.57
N GLN A 95 16.42 -17.98 12.72
CA GLN A 95 16.14 -19.40 12.94
C GLN A 95 14.64 -19.73 13.16
N GLN A 96 13.75 -18.89 12.70
CA GLN A 96 12.32 -19.19 12.75
C GLN A 96 11.92 -20.02 11.53
N PRO A 97 11.17 -21.11 11.70
CA PRO A 97 10.64 -21.87 10.57
C PRO A 97 9.58 -21.05 9.84
N VAL A 98 9.75 -20.89 8.54
CA VAL A 98 8.77 -20.26 7.65
C VAL A 98 8.31 -21.27 6.62
N ARG A 99 7.02 -21.27 6.34
CA ARG A 99 6.39 -22.00 5.23
C ARG A 99 5.84 -21.02 4.22
N ALA A 100 5.95 -21.40 2.95
CA ALA A 100 5.37 -20.61 1.87
C ALA A 100 4.78 -21.53 0.80
N SER A 101 3.71 -21.06 0.16
CA SER A 101 3.18 -21.68 -1.04
C SER A 101 3.62 -20.88 -2.24
N LEU A 102 4.30 -21.54 -3.16
CA LEU A 102 4.82 -20.95 -4.39
C LEU A 102 4.25 -21.66 -5.60
N THR A 103 4.00 -20.90 -6.64
CA THR A 103 3.66 -21.40 -7.97
C THR A 103 4.72 -20.93 -8.94
N VAL A 104 5.42 -21.86 -9.58
CA VAL A 104 6.45 -21.57 -10.56
C VAL A 104 5.93 -21.93 -11.94
N ARG A 105 5.87 -20.95 -12.83
CA ARG A 105 5.60 -21.17 -14.26
C ARG A 105 6.92 -21.21 -15.01
N TYR A 106 7.14 -22.28 -15.73
CA TYR A 106 8.35 -22.51 -16.48
C TYR A 106 8.03 -23.03 -17.88
N SER A 107 9.00 -22.90 -18.78
CA SER A 107 8.97 -23.54 -20.11
C SER A 107 10.36 -24.08 -20.41
N ILE A 108 10.43 -25.05 -21.31
CA ILE A 108 11.71 -25.60 -21.72
C ILE A 108 12.23 -24.83 -22.94
N SER A 109 13.50 -24.44 -22.88
CA SER A 109 14.15 -23.77 -24.00
C SER A 109 14.23 -24.70 -25.21
N PRO A 110 13.73 -24.28 -26.39
CA PRO A 110 13.80 -25.13 -27.61
C PRO A 110 15.17 -25.65 -27.95
N ASP A 111 16.23 -24.86 -27.64
CA ASP A 111 17.64 -25.22 -27.90
C ASP A 111 18.18 -26.28 -26.94
N LYS A 112 17.55 -26.48 -25.80
CA LYS A 112 17.95 -27.43 -24.76
C LYS A 112 17.16 -28.73 -24.75
N VAL A 113 16.23 -28.90 -25.68
CA VAL A 113 15.35 -30.07 -25.75
C VAL A 113 16.14 -31.37 -25.82
N ALA A 114 17.25 -31.44 -26.62
CA ALA A 114 18.08 -32.64 -26.70
C ALA A 114 18.67 -33.02 -25.33
N GLU A 115 19.23 -32.05 -24.63
CA GLU A 115 19.86 -32.26 -23.33
C GLU A 115 18.83 -32.68 -22.26
N VAL A 116 17.67 -32.03 -22.27
CA VAL A 116 16.58 -32.38 -21.34
C VAL A 116 16.02 -33.77 -21.61
N PHE A 117 15.81 -34.12 -22.88
CA PHE A 117 15.32 -35.43 -23.31
C PHE A 117 16.29 -36.55 -22.91
N GLU A 118 17.60 -36.32 -23.06
CA GLU A 118 18.61 -37.32 -22.76
C GLU A 118 18.78 -37.52 -21.24
N LYS A 119 18.80 -36.41 -20.47
CA LYS A 119 19.22 -36.43 -19.05
C LYS A 119 18.11 -36.46 -18.06
N TYR A 120 16.94 -35.83 -18.34
CA TYR A 120 15.94 -35.53 -17.33
C TYR A 120 14.56 -36.14 -17.62
N SER A 121 13.95 -35.85 -18.78
CA SER A 121 12.61 -36.26 -19.08
C SER A 121 12.38 -36.46 -20.58
N ARG A 122 11.67 -37.52 -20.95
CA ARG A 122 11.36 -37.81 -22.37
C ARG A 122 10.14 -37.07 -22.90
N ASP A 123 9.25 -36.66 -22.04
CA ASP A 123 7.99 -35.96 -22.39
C ASP A 123 8.03 -34.47 -22.12
N GLY A 124 9.07 -34.00 -21.44
CA GLY A 124 9.26 -32.59 -21.08
C GLY A 124 8.73 -32.21 -19.69
N ASP A 125 8.23 -33.18 -18.91
CA ASP A 125 7.81 -32.90 -17.54
C ASP A 125 9.02 -32.77 -16.61
N LEU A 126 9.30 -31.56 -16.17
CA LEU A 126 10.33 -31.21 -15.20
C LEU A 126 9.77 -30.84 -13.84
N THR A 127 8.48 -31.08 -13.57
CA THR A 127 7.78 -30.63 -12.35
C THR A 127 8.52 -31.04 -11.07
N SER A 128 8.99 -32.28 -10.98
CA SER A 128 9.72 -32.77 -9.79
C SER A 128 11.07 -32.08 -9.59
N TYR A 129 11.80 -31.80 -10.67
CA TYR A 129 13.06 -31.06 -10.64
C TYR A 129 12.84 -29.60 -10.23
N VAL A 130 11.80 -28.96 -10.77
CA VAL A 130 11.41 -27.59 -10.45
C VAL A 130 10.99 -27.49 -8.98
N GLN A 131 10.20 -28.44 -8.47
CA GLN A 131 9.79 -28.47 -7.06
C GLN A 131 11.01 -28.60 -6.14
N THR A 132 11.92 -29.52 -6.41
CA THR A 132 13.14 -29.72 -5.62
C THR A 132 14.04 -28.49 -5.65
N ALA A 133 14.28 -27.94 -6.84
CA ALA A 133 15.09 -26.73 -7.00
C ALA A 133 14.47 -25.53 -6.29
N THR A 134 13.14 -25.40 -6.32
CA THR A 134 12.41 -24.32 -5.64
C THR A 134 12.55 -24.43 -4.13
N GLN A 135 12.43 -25.62 -3.56
CA GLN A 135 12.65 -25.84 -2.12
C GLN A 135 14.08 -25.51 -1.68
N GLU A 136 15.07 -25.92 -2.48
CA GLU A 136 16.47 -25.61 -2.20
C GLU A 136 16.73 -24.09 -2.25
N VAL A 137 16.28 -23.43 -3.32
CA VAL A 137 16.43 -21.98 -3.48
C VAL A 137 15.67 -21.22 -2.39
N PHE A 138 14.46 -21.66 -2.04
CA PHE A 138 13.67 -21.05 -0.97
C PHE A 138 14.45 -21.06 0.34
N LYS A 139 15.00 -22.21 0.76
CA LYS A 139 15.85 -22.32 1.94
C LYS A 139 17.06 -21.40 1.89
N ALA A 140 17.75 -21.36 0.74
CA ALA A 140 18.95 -20.56 0.57
C ALA A 140 18.69 -19.04 0.63
N VAL A 141 17.50 -18.59 0.22
CA VAL A 141 17.14 -17.18 0.23
C VAL A 141 16.55 -16.77 1.58
N THR A 142 15.68 -17.58 2.19
CA THR A 142 15.02 -17.24 3.47
C THR A 142 16.02 -17.05 4.61
N VAL A 143 17.12 -17.80 4.63
CA VAL A 143 18.21 -17.64 5.62
C VAL A 143 18.86 -16.24 5.58
N LYS A 144 18.74 -15.50 4.49
CA LYS A 144 19.31 -14.15 4.35
C LYS A 144 18.44 -13.06 5.01
N TYR A 145 17.19 -13.37 5.32
CA TYR A 145 16.21 -12.42 5.82
C TYR A 145 15.69 -12.83 7.20
N THR A 146 15.41 -11.84 8.03
CA THR A 146 14.68 -12.07 9.29
C THR A 146 13.18 -12.26 9.00
N ALA A 147 12.46 -12.88 9.93
CA ALA A 147 11.03 -13.11 9.77
C ALA A 147 10.21 -11.79 9.57
N PRO A 148 10.46 -10.68 10.29
CA PRO A 148 9.83 -9.39 9.97
C PRO A 148 10.17 -8.85 8.60
N GLU A 149 11.41 -9.03 8.13
CA GLU A 149 11.83 -8.56 6.80
C GLU A 149 11.16 -9.35 5.66
N LEU A 150 10.93 -10.65 5.83
CA LEU A 150 10.18 -11.46 4.86
C LEU A 150 8.78 -10.90 4.60
N ILE A 151 8.15 -10.33 5.63
CA ILE A 151 6.83 -9.71 5.52
C ILE A 151 6.95 -8.31 4.89
N ALA A 152 7.85 -7.48 5.43
CA ALA A 152 7.98 -6.09 5.03
C ALA A 152 8.57 -5.91 3.62
N LYS A 153 9.55 -6.77 3.25
CA LYS A 153 10.30 -6.71 1.98
C LYS A 153 9.89 -7.82 1.00
N ARG A 154 8.63 -8.24 1.03
CA ARG A 154 8.12 -9.37 0.24
C ARG A 154 8.50 -9.31 -1.25
N ALA A 155 8.43 -8.12 -1.85
CA ALA A 155 8.77 -7.93 -3.27
C ALA A 155 10.26 -8.19 -3.56
N ALA A 156 11.16 -7.74 -2.68
CA ALA A 156 12.60 -7.99 -2.80
C ALA A 156 12.92 -9.47 -2.64
N VAL A 157 12.34 -10.13 -1.63
CA VAL A 157 12.50 -11.58 -1.40
C VAL A 157 12.02 -12.40 -2.60
N SER A 158 10.84 -12.04 -3.16
CA SER A 158 10.32 -12.69 -4.37
C SER A 158 11.27 -12.49 -5.56
N GLY A 159 11.86 -11.31 -5.71
CA GLY A 159 12.86 -11.01 -6.73
C GLY A 159 14.12 -11.84 -6.58
N ASP A 160 14.64 -11.98 -5.35
CA ASP A 160 15.84 -12.78 -5.07
C ASP A 160 15.60 -14.27 -5.31
N ILE A 161 14.43 -14.79 -4.89
CA ILE A 161 14.02 -16.16 -5.18
C ILE A 161 13.92 -16.37 -6.70
N ALA A 162 13.30 -15.43 -7.42
CA ALA A 162 13.18 -15.51 -8.87
C ALA A 162 14.54 -15.51 -9.58
N ALA A 163 15.47 -14.66 -9.16
CA ALA A 163 16.81 -14.59 -9.71
C ALA A 163 17.61 -15.89 -9.46
N ALA A 164 17.59 -16.36 -8.22
CA ALA A 164 18.29 -17.60 -7.85
C ALA A 164 17.68 -18.84 -8.54
N LEU A 165 16.36 -18.89 -8.66
CA LEU A 165 15.66 -19.99 -9.30
C LEU A 165 15.90 -20.01 -10.82
N ARG A 166 15.94 -18.84 -11.50
CA ARG A 166 16.32 -18.75 -12.91
C ARG A 166 17.71 -19.32 -13.15
N ALA A 167 18.67 -18.95 -12.31
CA ALA A 167 20.04 -19.46 -12.41
C ALA A 167 20.10 -20.98 -12.19
N LYS A 168 19.34 -21.51 -11.23
CA LYS A 168 19.30 -22.95 -10.92
C LYS A 168 18.59 -23.73 -12.03
N LEU A 169 17.43 -23.27 -12.50
CA LEU A 169 16.64 -23.99 -13.51
C LEU A 169 17.25 -23.92 -14.91
N ALA A 170 18.06 -22.91 -15.21
CA ALA A 170 18.82 -22.84 -16.45
C ALA A 170 19.74 -24.07 -16.63
N GLN A 171 20.24 -24.67 -15.55
CA GLN A 171 21.04 -25.90 -15.58
C GLN A 171 20.24 -27.10 -16.06
N TYR A 172 18.92 -27.11 -15.84
CA TYR A 172 18.00 -28.15 -16.31
C TYR A 172 17.38 -27.82 -17.67
N GLY A 173 17.82 -26.74 -18.32
CA GLY A 173 17.26 -26.31 -19.61
C GLY A 173 15.88 -25.66 -19.51
N ALA A 174 15.40 -25.36 -18.31
CA ALA A 174 14.13 -24.71 -18.07
C ALA A 174 14.31 -23.18 -17.87
N GLN A 175 13.38 -22.42 -18.44
CA GLN A 175 13.28 -20.97 -18.29
C GLN A 175 12.11 -20.64 -17.37
N VAL A 176 12.37 -19.87 -16.30
CA VAL A 176 11.33 -19.38 -15.40
C VAL A 176 10.63 -18.18 -16.03
N ILE A 177 9.34 -18.31 -16.27
CA ILE A 177 8.48 -17.25 -16.81
C ILE A 177 8.03 -16.34 -15.67
N ASN A 178 7.41 -16.94 -14.64
CA ASN A 178 6.90 -16.20 -13.48
C ASN A 178 6.95 -17.07 -12.22
N ILE A 179 7.04 -16.39 -11.07
CA ILE A 179 6.94 -17.02 -9.75
C ILE A 179 5.91 -16.25 -8.94
N ASP A 180 4.87 -16.94 -8.56
CA ASP A 180 3.80 -16.40 -7.71
C ASP A 180 3.97 -16.95 -6.29
N MET A 181 4.23 -16.06 -5.34
CA MET A 181 4.34 -16.39 -3.93
C MET A 181 3.01 -16.03 -3.24
N ARG A 182 2.31 -17.04 -2.71
CA ARG A 182 0.97 -16.84 -2.15
C ARG A 182 1.00 -16.41 -0.69
N ASN A 183 1.53 -17.22 0.19
CA ASN A 183 1.47 -16.97 1.62
C ASN A 183 2.80 -17.27 2.31
N PHE A 184 3.14 -16.44 3.32
CA PHE A 184 4.11 -16.83 4.35
C PHE A 184 3.35 -17.23 5.60
N ALA A 185 3.64 -18.39 6.13
CA ALA A 185 3.13 -18.88 7.39
C ALA A 185 4.30 -19.10 8.36
N PHE A 186 4.21 -18.50 9.53
CA PHE A 186 5.17 -18.67 10.62
C PHE A 186 4.56 -19.53 11.72
N ALA A 187 5.38 -20.04 12.62
CA ALA A 187 4.91 -20.79 13.77
C ALA A 187 3.91 -19.95 14.60
N PRO A 188 2.77 -20.52 15.05
CA PRO A 188 1.75 -19.77 15.79
C PRO A 188 2.28 -19.05 17.03
N ALA A 189 3.22 -19.69 17.75
CA ALA A 189 3.86 -19.10 18.93
C ALA A 189 4.68 -17.83 18.57
N TYR A 190 5.38 -17.85 17.43
CA TYR A 190 6.12 -16.70 16.94
C TYR A 190 5.18 -15.56 16.55
N MET A 191 4.09 -15.88 15.83
CA MET A 191 3.08 -14.88 15.45
C MET A 191 2.41 -14.24 16.67
N ALA A 192 2.13 -15.02 17.72
CA ALA A 192 1.61 -14.48 18.98
C ALA A 192 2.61 -13.51 19.61
N ALA A 193 3.89 -13.87 19.73
CA ALA A 193 4.93 -13.02 20.29
C ALA A 193 5.14 -11.72 19.49
N ILE A 194 5.08 -11.79 18.16
CA ILE A 194 5.15 -10.58 17.30
C ILE A 194 3.93 -9.69 17.50
N ASN A 195 2.73 -10.27 17.54
CA ASN A 195 1.49 -9.51 17.77
C ASN A 195 1.52 -8.81 19.14
N ASP A 196 1.99 -9.49 20.18
CA ASP A 196 2.15 -8.91 21.51
C ASP A 196 3.16 -7.75 21.48
N LYS A 197 4.32 -7.94 20.83
CA LYS A 197 5.33 -6.89 20.69
C LYS A 197 4.78 -5.67 19.92
N VAL A 198 4.09 -5.89 18.81
CA VAL A 198 3.46 -4.81 18.01
C VAL A 198 2.41 -4.09 18.85
N THR A 199 1.59 -4.82 19.59
CA THR A 199 0.57 -4.25 20.48
C THR A 199 1.21 -3.37 21.57
N GLN A 200 2.28 -3.85 22.22
CA GLN A 200 3.01 -3.07 23.23
C GLN A 200 3.64 -1.80 22.63
N GLU A 201 4.22 -1.90 21.45
CA GLU A 201 4.80 -0.73 20.76
C GLU A 201 3.72 0.28 20.37
N GLN A 202 2.56 -0.18 19.89
CA GLN A 202 1.42 0.69 19.58
C GLN A 202 0.87 1.37 20.84
N LEU A 203 0.76 0.66 21.96
CA LEU A 203 0.35 1.22 23.24
C LEU A 203 1.33 2.29 23.72
N ARG A 204 2.64 2.03 23.60
CA ARG A 204 3.68 3.00 23.93
C ARG A 204 3.58 4.26 23.05
N GLN A 205 3.46 4.09 21.73
CA GLN A 205 3.30 5.22 20.81
C GLN A 205 2.02 6.02 21.10
N ALA A 206 0.92 5.33 21.44
CA ALA A 206 -0.33 5.99 21.82
C ALA A 206 -0.17 6.78 23.12
N ALA A 207 0.55 6.24 24.11
CA ALA A 207 0.87 6.96 25.36
C ALA A 207 1.75 8.20 25.12
N ASP A 208 2.80 8.06 24.29
CA ASP A 208 3.68 9.17 23.92
C ASP A 208 2.92 10.28 23.16
N ASN A 209 2.05 9.89 22.24
CA ASN A 209 1.21 10.84 21.50
C ASN A 209 0.23 11.55 22.44
N LYS A 210 -0.40 10.82 23.37
CA LYS A 210 -1.30 11.40 24.37
C LYS A 210 -0.56 12.40 25.27
N LEU A 211 0.65 12.08 25.70
CA LEU A 211 1.48 12.97 26.48
C LEU A 211 1.81 14.27 25.73
N LYS A 212 2.22 14.16 24.46
CA LYS A 212 2.46 15.32 23.58
C LYS A 212 1.20 16.17 23.38
N THR A 213 0.04 15.53 23.24
CA THR A 213 -1.24 16.23 23.11
C THR A 213 -1.55 17.02 24.37
N VAL A 214 -1.43 16.40 25.56
CA VAL A 214 -1.65 17.05 26.86
C VAL A 214 -0.67 18.20 27.07
N GLU A 215 0.61 18.01 26.75
CA GLU A 215 1.60 19.10 26.81
C GLU A 215 1.23 20.28 25.90
N SER A 216 0.81 19.97 24.67
CA SER A 216 0.39 21.00 23.71
C SER A 216 -0.86 21.76 24.21
N GLU A 217 -1.85 21.04 24.74
CA GLU A 217 -3.06 21.62 25.32
C GLU A 217 -2.73 22.53 26.53
N GLN A 218 -1.80 22.10 27.40
CA GLN A 218 -1.38 22.93 28.55
C GLN A 218 -0.63 24.18 28.07
N LYS A 219 0.27 24.07 27.11
CA LYS A 219 0.96 25.23 26.51
C LYS A 219 -0.03 26.18 25.87
N GLN A 220 -1.05 25.68 25.20
CA GLN A 220 -2.11 26.49 24.60
C GLN A 220 -2.93 27.21 25.67
N LYS A 221 -3.31 26.53 26.74
CA LYS A 221 -4.03 27.16 27.87
C LYS A 221 -3.23 28.27 28.51
N VAL A 222 -1.93 28.06 28.74
CA VAL A 222 -1.03 29.10 29.27
C VAL A 222 -0.94 30.30 28.33
N ALA A 223 -0.76 30.05 27.02
CA ALA A 223 -0.69 31.11 26.02
C ALA A 223 -2.01 31.90 25.91
N ILE A 224 -3.15 31.26 26.02
CA ILE A 224 -4.48 31.93 26.04
C ILE A 224 -4.58 32.79 27.32
N ALA A 225 -4.23 32.26 28.49
CA ALA A 225 -4.30 33.01 29.75
C ALA A 225 -3.35 34.21 29.73
N GLU A 226 -2.15 34.09 29.22
CA GLU A 226 -1.19 35.19 29.03
C GLU A 226 -1.72 36.23 28.04
N ALA A 227 -2.31 35.81 26.91
CA ALA A 227 -2.94 36.70 25.94
C ALA A 227 -4.12 37.47 26.56
N GLU A 228 -4.99 36.80 27.31
CA GLU A 228 -6.09 37.45 28.03
C GLU A 228 -5.62 38.45 29.09
N ALA A 229 -4.59 38.09 29.85
CA ALA A 229 -3.99 38.98 30.85
C ALA A 229 -3.34 40.22 30.20
N SER A 230 -2.64 40.04 29.08
CA SER A 230 -2.03 41.15 28.34
C SER A 230 -3.11 42.05 27.69
N ALA A 231 -4.18 41.48 27.14
CA ALA A 231 -5.31 42.23 26.61
C ALA A 231 -6.02 43.07 27.69
N LYS A 232 -6.27 42.47 28.87
CA LYS A 232 -6.86 43.21 30.02
C LYS A 232 -5.93 44.35 30.49
N ARG A 233 -4.64 44.16 30.53
CA ARG A 233 -3.66 45.23 30.85
C ARG A 233 -3.73 46.34 29.80
N ALA A 234 -3.69 45.99 28.52
CA ALA A 234 -3.71 46.97 27.43
C ALA A 234 -5.04 47.78 27.42
N THR A 235 -6.20 47.14 27.72
CA THR A 235 -7.48 47.87 27.85
C THR A 235 -7.47 48.80 29.06
N ALA A 236 -6.99 48.35 30.23
CA ALA A 236 -6.91 49.17 31.43
C ALA A 236 -5.93 50.36 31.23
N ASP A 237 -4.78 50.18 30.63
CA ASP A 237 -3.84 51.22 30.28
C ASP A 237 -4.42 52.21 29.27
N GLY A 238 -5.18 51.73 28.27
CA GLY A 238 -5.92 52.57 27.32
C GLY A 238 -6.98 53.42 27.99
N GLU A 239 -7.78 52.85 28.90
CA GLU A 239 -8.81 53.55 29.66
C GLU A 239 -8.16 54.59 30.61
N ALA A 240 -7.09 54.24 31.31
CA ALA A 240 -6.35 55.17 32.18
C ALA A 240 -5.76 56.33 31.39
N TYR A 241 -5.19 56.04 30.20
CA TYR A 241 -4.67 57.09 29.32
C TYR A 241 -5.75 58.01 28.79
N ALA A 242 -6.89 57.44 28.37
CA ALA A 242 -8.07 58.23 27.94
C ALA A 242 -8.63 59.10 29.05
N ALA A 243 -8.78 58.57 30.28
CA ALA A 243 -9.22 59.30 31.43
C ALA A 243 -8.25 60.48 31.79
N LEU A 244 -6.96 60.23 31.73
CA LEU A 244 -5.91 61.24 31.98
C LEU A 244 -5.97 62.33 30.90
N LYS A 245 -6.17 61.99 29.64
CA LYS A 245 -6.33 62.95 28.54
C LYS A 245 -7.57 63.81 28.68
N ILE A 246 -8.70 63.19 29.06
CA ILE A 246 -9.94 63.91 29.34
C ILE A 246 -9.75 64.86 30.51
N ALA A 247 -9.15 64.38 31.61
CA ALA A 247 -8.89 65.23 32.81
C ALA A 247 -7.97 66.42 32.51
N THR A 248 -6.88 66.19 31.74
CA THR A 248 -5.95 67.27 31.32
C THR A 248 -6.69 68.25 30.40
N ALA A 249 -7.50 67.79 29.43
CA ALA A 249 -8.25 68.68 28.55
C ALA A 249 -9.30 69.52 29.33
N GLN A 250 -9.96 68.90 30.32
CA GLN A 250 -10.88 69.63 31.22
C GLN A 250 -10.15 70.68 32.08
N ALA A 251 -8.97 70.32 32.63
CA ALA A 251 -8.17 71.25 33.39
C ALA A 251 -7.71 72.45 32.57
N ASP A 252 -7.29 72.19 31.34
CA ASP A 252 -6.86 73.25 30.41
C ASP A 252 -8.06 74.10 29.95
N ALA A 253 -9.23 73.52 29.69
CA ALA A 253 -10.47 74.24 29.41
C ALA A 253 -10.86 75.15 30.59
N LEU A 254 -10.77 74.64 31.84
CA LEU A 254 -11.03 75.42 33.01
C LEU A 254 -10.01 76.57 33.21
N LYS A 255 -8.72 76.34 32.90
CA LYS A 255 -7.71 77.41 32.96
C LYS A 255 -8.02 78.53 31.94
N VAL A 256 -8.38 78.15 30.70
CA VAL A 256 -8.79 79.08 29.64
C VAL A 256 -10.03 79.86 30.08
N GLN A 257 -11.03 79.16 30.63
CA GLN A 257 -12.24 79.81 31.17
C GLN A 257 -11.94 80.77 32.26
N ASN A 258 -11.15 80.36 33.26
CA ASN A 258 -10.74 81.24 34.40
C ASN A 258 -9.92 82.45 33.95
N ALA A 259 -9.03 82.26 32.93
CA ALA A 259 -8.29 83.37 32.33
C ALA A 259 -9.24 84.39 31.62
N ALA A 260 -10.21 83.82 30.87
CA ALA A 260 -11.20 84.70 30.21
C ALA A 260 -12.13 85.45 31.21
N LEU A 261 -12.50 84.75 32.32
CA LEU A 261 -13.28 85.38 33.41
C LEU A 261 -12.50 86.40 34.19
N ALA A 262 -11.16 86.29 34.32
CA ALA A 262 -10.32 87.25 35.01
C ALA A 262 -10.14 88.54 34.21
N GLN A 263 -10.31 88.56 32.92
CA GLN A 263 -10.19 89.69 32.00
C GLN A 263 -11.43 90.57 31.94
N SER A 264 -12.64 90.10 32.32
CA SER A 264 -13.85 90.93 32.28
C SER A 264 -14.61 90.83 33.58
N LYS A 265 -14.66 91.92 34.33
CA LYS A 265 -15.40 92.04 35.61
C LYS A 265 -16.89 91.81 35.43
N GLU A 266 -17.43 92.20 34.33
CA GLU A 266 -18.87 92.07 34.01
C GLU A 266 -19.30 90.57 33.83
N VAL A 267 -18.44 89.72 33.35
CA VAL A 267 -18.77 88.27 33.21
C VAL A 267 -18.69 87.58 34.59
N LEU A 268 -17.90 88.07 35.50
CA LEU A 268 -17.84 87.56 36.89
C LEU A 268 -19.16 87.87 37.64
N GLU A 269 -19.68 89.04 37.43
CA GLU A 269 -21.02 89.42 38.02
C GLU A 269 -22.12 88.61 37.43
N LEU A 270 -22.17 88.34 36.11
CA LEU A 270 -23.18 87.46 35.50
C LEU A 270 -23.10 86.05 36.07
N ARG A 271 -21.94 85.52 36.28
CA ARG A 271 -21.70 84.19 36.82
C ARG A 271 -22.10 84.09 38.31
N ARG A 272 -21.92 85.17 39.08
CA ARG A 272 -22.45 85.28 40.42
C ARG A 272 -23.98 85.20 40.48
N ILE A 273 -24.65 85.92 39.58
CA ILE A 273 -26.11 85.90 39.42
C ILE A 273 -26.60 84.53 39.02
N GLU A 274 -25.94 83.87 38.09
CA GLU A 274 -26.30 82.51 37.64
C GLU A 274 -26.12 81.43 38.75
N VAL A 275 -25.06 81.52 39.54
CA VAL A 275 -24.86 80.69 40.76
C VAL A 275 -25.92 80.96 41.84
N GLU A 276 -26.26 82.20 42.05
CA GLU A 276 -27.34 82.57 43.00
C GLU A 276 -28.71 82.09 42.48
N LEU A 277 -28.97 82.21 41.17
CA LEU A 277 -30.18 81.72 40.57
C LEU A 277 -30.27 80.20 40.64
N THR A 278 -29.19 79.48 40.40
CA THR A 278 -29.12 78.03 40.57
C THR A 278 -29.31 77.58 42.04
N LYS A 279 -28.73 78.32 42.99
CA LYS A 279 -28.98 78.10 44.42
C LYS A 279 -30.43 78.33 44.77
N ALA A 280 -31.03 79.42 44.30
CA ALA A 280 -32.40 79.68 44.49
C ALA A 280 -33.38 78.66 43.90
N GLN A 281 -33.04 78.14 42.66
CA GLN A 281 -33.84 77.10 42.00
C GLN A 281 -33.72 75.70 42.66
N ARG A 282 -32.60 75.43 43.29
CA ARG A 282 -32.41 74.15 44.00
C ARG A 282 -32.74 74.22 45.48
N TRP A 283 -33.09 75.38 46.00
CA TRP A 283 -33.45 75.52 47.38
C TRP A 283 -34.94 75.13 47.60
N ASN A 284 -35.12 74.12 48.38
CA ASN A 284 -36.47 73.56 48.70
C ASN A 284 -37.20 74.35 49.85
N GLY A 285 -36.65 75.51 50.22
CA GLY A 285 -37.27 76.34 51.26
C GLY A 285 -36.98 75.92 52.71
N ALA A 286 -36.24 74.83 52.88
CA ALA A 286 -35.91 74.33 54.22
C ALA A 286 -34.57 74.89 54.72
N LEU A 287 -34.56 75.39 55.94
CA LEU A 287 -33.34 75.79 56.64
C LEU A 287 -32.51 74.51 56.99
N PRO A 288 -31.21 74.53 56.84
CA PRO A 288 -30.37 73.39 57.24
C PRO A 288 -30.53 73.14 58.74
N THR A 289 -30.95 71.93 59.08
CA THR A 289 -31.17 71.48 60.45
C THR A 289 -29.96 71.09 61.24
N ALA A 290 -28.77 71.11 60.60
CA ALA A 290 -27.46 70.78 61.22
C ALA A 290 -26.56 72.02 61.20
N ILE A 291 -26.37 72.62 62.36
CA ILE A 291 -25.37 73.67 62.56
C ILE A 291 -24.07 72.99 63.01
N TYR A 292 -23.04 73.01 62.19
CA TYR A 292 -21.67 72.65 62.67
C TYR A 292 -21.15 73.76 63.62
N ALA A 293 -20.88 73.41 64.86
CA ALA A 293 -20.34 74.32 65.87
C ALA A 293 -19.06 75.00 65.32
N GLY A 294 -19.10 76.32 65.14
CA GLY A 294 -17.96 77.13 64.80
C GLY A 294 -18.03 77.97 63.51
N ALA A 295 -19.02 77.87 62.71
CA ALA A 295 -19.22 78.78 61.58
C ALA A 295 -20.13 79.93 61.91
N PRO A 296 -19.76 81.18 61.73
CA PRO A 296 -20.68 82.33 61.94
C PRO A 296 -21.77 82.26 60.89
N ILE A 297 -23.07 82.23 61.32
CA ILE A 297 -24.24 82.35 60.44
C ILE A 297 -24.38 83.83 60.10
N PRO A 298 -24.12 84.28 58.90
CA PRO A 298 -24.39 85.65 58.57
C PRO A 298 -25.92 85.76 58.29
N PHE A 299 -26.54 86.55 59.04
CA PHE A 299 -27.89 87.12 58.76
C PHE A 299 -29.14 86.26 58.93
N PHE A 300 -29.41 85.90 60.16
CA PHE A 300 -30.87 85.76 60.52
C PHE A 300 -31.05 85.96 62.04
N THR A 301 -31.52 87.09 62.38
CA THR A 301 -32.18 87.31 63.69
C THR A 301 -33.67 86.92 63.47
N PRO A 302 -34.21 85.91 64.11
CA PRO A 302 -35.65 85.66 64.04
C PRO A 302 -36.38 86.77 64.77
N PRO A 303 -37.54 87.26 64.27
CA PRO A 303 -38.30 88.26 65.05
C PRO A 303 -38.80 87.62 66.35
N ALA A 304 -38.67 88.36 67.43
CA ALA A 304 -39.14 87.97 68.74
C ALA A 304 -40.69 87.61 68.68
N ALA A 305 -41.05 86.40 69.12
CA ALA A 305 -42.40 86.01 69.33
C ALA A 305 -43.06 86.88 70.37
N LYS A 306 -44.23 87.53 70.05
CA LYS A 306 -45.18 88.03 70.99
C LYS A 306 -46.19 86.93 71.29
#